data_87acdeaccacf6dea3b82e942a9e5cb45
#
_entry.id   87acdeaccacf6dea3b82e942a9e5cb45
#
_cell.length_a   1.000
_cell.length_b   1.000
_cell.length_c   1.000
_cell.angle_alpha   90.00
_cell.angle_beta   90.00
_cell.angle_gamma   90.00
#
_symmetry.space_group_name_H-M   'P 1'
#
loop_
_entity.id
_entity.type
_entity.pdbx_description
1 polymer ?
#
loop_
_entity_poly.entity_id
_entity_poly.type
_entity_poly.pdbx_seq_one_letter_code
_entity_poly.pdbx_strand_id
1 'polypeptide(L)'
;MTDMRKETDSLGEVDVPADKLWGAQTQRSLEHFSIGKDLIPREMITAYAILKKGAAGANYAGKRLDKERHDLIVRVCDEILAGQHHDMFPLHVWMTGSGTQFNMNVNEVIANRSSQIAGTPLGSKTPVHPNDHVNMSQSSNDSFPSAMYIAAALNVKQRLIPAVKQLHDAIAAKAAKWDDIVKIGRTHMQDATPLTLGQEWSGYEGMLADDLTRIEDALRGVHRLALGGTAVGTGINSAPGFAEAVAAEIAKLTSLPFVTAPNKFAVQGGHDALVQLSGTLRTLAVSLYKIANDIRLMSCGPRAGFAELRIPENEPGSSIMPGKVNPTQAEALTMIAVQVMANDVAVGFGGAGGYLEMNVYKPLMIFNITHSITILSLSLIHI
;
A
#
# COMPACT_ATOMS: atom_id res chain seq x y z
N MET A 1 -23.79 21.07 -19.59
CA MET A 1 -24.17 19.71 -19.17
C MET A 1 -23.10 18.79 -19.72
N THR A 2 -22.56 17.92 -18.92
CA THR A 2 -21.58 16.92 -19.39
C THR A 2 -22.34 15.95 -20.30
N ASP A 3 -21.81 15.69 -21.50
CA ASP A 3 -22.39 14.68 -22.39
C ASP A 3 -22.34 13.31 -21.70
N MET A 4 -23.45 12.55 -21.82
CA MET A 4 -23.58 11.23 -21.21
C MET A 4 -23.69 10.18 -22.31
N ARG A 5 -23.16 8.99 -22.02
CA ARG A 5 -23.36 7.80 -22.87
C ARG A 5 -24.04 6.71 -22.07
N LYS A 6 -24.76 5.82 -22.75
CA LYS A 6 -25.36 4.63 -22.14
C LYS A 6 -24.37 3.51 -22.07
N GLU A 7 -24.23 2.90 -20.91
CA GLU A 7 -23.54 1.63 -20.72
C GLU A 7 -24.46 0.63 -20.02
N THR A 8 -24.13 -0.64 -20.10
CA THR A 8 -24.96 -1.72 -19.56
C THR A 8 -24.17 -2.67 -18.68
N ASP A 9 -24.83 -3.14 -17.62
CA ASP A 9 -24.41 -4.27 -16.82
C ASP A 9 -25.57 -5.28 -16.62
N SER A 10 -25.44 -6.21 -15.71
CA SER A 10 -26.48 -7.21 -15.41
C SER A 10 -27.75 -6.61 -14.82
N LEU A 11 -27.73 -5.38 -14.34
CA LEU A 11 -28.89 -4.66 -13.77
C LEU A 11 -29.57 -3.73 -14.80
N GLY A 12 -29.03 -3.62 -16.01
CA GLY A 12 -29.57 -2.78 -17.08
C GLY A 12 -28.70 -1.58 -17.42
N GLU A 13 -29.33 -0.57 -18.07
CA GLU A 13 -28.64 0.63 -18.52
C GLU A 13 -28.35 1.61 -17.38
N VAL A 14 -27.24 2.35 -17.52
CA VAL A 14 -26.86 3.46 -16.68
C VAL A 14 -26.18 4.55 -17.50
N ASP A 15 -26.38 5.81 -17.13
CA ASP A 15 -25.74 6.96 -17.76
C ASP A 15 -24.34 7.17 -17.19
N VAL A 16 -23.33 7.16 -18.06
CA VAL A 16 -21.92 7.39 -17.71
C VAL A 16 -21.42 8.63 -18.45
N PRO A 17 -20.63 9.53 -17.82
CA PRO A 17 -20.06 10.66 -18.52
C PRO A 17 -19.27 10.22 -19.77
N ALA A 18 -19.53 10.87 -20.91
CA ALA A 18 -19.02 10.43 -22.21
C ALA A 18 -17.49 10.47 -22.33
N ASP A 19 -16.84 11.35 -21.54
CA ASP A 19 -15.38 11.53 -21.51
C ASP A 19 -14.64 10.54 -20.59
N LYS A 20 -15.36 9.76 -19.77
CA LYS A 20 -14.76 8.85 -18.78
C LYS A 20 -14.56 7.44 -19.34
N LEU A 21 -13.48 6.78 -18.92
CA LEU A 21 -13.18 5.41 -19.33
C LEU A 21 -13.84 4.36 -18.42
N TRP A 22 -14.36 4.72 -17.25
CA TRP A 22 -15.09 3.77 -16.45
C TRP A 22 -16.45 3.44 -17.07
N GLY A 23 -17.07 2.36 -16.64
CA GLY A 23 -18.32 1.86 -17.17
C GLY A 23 -19.45 1.84 -16.16
N ALA A 24 -20.45 0.97 -16.42
CA ALA A 24 -21.69 0.89 -15.69
C ALA A 24 -21.51 0.55 -14.20
N GLN A 25 -20.67 -0.42 -13.87
CA GLN A 25 -20.51 -0.86 -12.46
C GLN A 25 -19.79 0.19 -11.62
N THR A 26 -18.78 0.86 -12.18
CA THR A 26 -18.12 1.99 -11.51
C THR A 26 -19.09 3.14 -11.29
N GLN A 27 -19.91 3.47 -12.28
CA GLN A 27 -20.89 4.53 -12.17
C GLN A 27 -21.90 4.26 -11.04
N ARG A 28 -22.42 3.03 -10.95
CA ARG A 28 -23.31 2.65 -9.84
C ARG A 28 -22.61 2.75 -8.48
N SER A 29 -21.32 2.39 -8.41
CA SER A 29 -20.56 2.56 -7.17
C SER A 29 -20.46 4.01 -6.74
N LEU A 30 -20.23 4.93 -7.68
CA LEU A 30 -20.21 6.37 -7.40
C LEU A 30 -21.55 6.89 -6.91
N GLU A 31 -22.68 6.36 -7.43
CA GLU A 31 -24.02 6.74 -7.02
C GLU A 31 -24.38 6.26 -5.61
N HIS A 32 -23.92 5.07 -5.22
CA HIS A 32 -24.34 4.41 -3.98
C HIS A 32 -23.31 4.46 -2.85
N PHE A 33 -22.03 4.69 -3.14
CA PHE A 33 -20.91 4.58 -2.19
C PHE A 33 -20.01 5.82 -2.12
N SER A 34 -20.50 7.00 -2.48
CA SER A 34 -19.74 8.27 -2.32
C SER A 34 -19.69 8.68 -0.84
N ILE A 35 -18.97 7.89 -0.05
CA ILE A 35 -18.87 8.03 1.40
C ILE A 35 -17.49 8.60 1.75
N GLY A 36 -17.46 9.77 2.38
CA GLY A 36 -16.23 10.43 2.80
C GLY A 36 -15.41 11.01 1.64
N LYS A 37 -14.11 11.18 1.86
CA LYS A 37 -13.17 11.73 0.87
C LYS A 37 -12.05 10.76 0.51
N ASP A 38 -11.97 9.64 1.21
CA ASP A 38 -10.89 8.68 1.06
C ASP A 38 -11.12 7.84 -0.20
N LEU A 39 -10.26 8.02 -1.19
CA LEU A 39 -10.26 7.20 -2.39
C LEU A 39 -9.41 5.94 -2.18
N ILE A 40 -9.67 4.91 -2.98
CA ILE A 40 -8.81 3.73 -3.05
C ILE A 40 -7.36 4.19 -3.31
N PRO A 41 -6.37 3.67 -2.54
CA PRO A 41 -4.98 4.08 -2.69
C PRO A 41 -4.48 3.91 -4.13
N ARG A 42 -3.70 4.89 -4.61
CA ARG A 42 -3.09 4.84 -5.95
C ARG A 42 -2.20 3.61 -6.16
N GLU A 43 -1.62 3.12 -5.10
CA GLU A 43 -0.84 1.88 -5.05
C GLU A 43 -1.66 0.67 -5.52
N MET A 44 -2.97 0.67 -5.28
CA MET A 44 -3.87 -0.37 -5.77
C MET A 44 -4.09 -0.28 -7.28
N ILE A 45 -4.08 0.93 -7.87
CA ILE A 45 -4.15 1.12 -9.33
C ILE A 45 -2.93 0.47 -9.99
N THR A 46 -1.74 0.79 -9.49
CA THR A 46 -0.48 0.20 -9.96
C THR A 46 -0.47 -1.32 -9.80
N ALA A 47 -0.86 -1.81 -8.63
CA ALA A 47 -0.89 -3.25 -8.34
C ALA A 47 -1.86 -4.00 -9.26
N TYR A 48 -3.03 -3.44 -9.52
CA TYR A 48 -3.98 -4.02 -10.44
C TYR A 48 -3.50 -3.99 -11.91
N ALA A 49 -2.85 -2.92 -12.35
CA ALA A 49 -2.26 -2.89 -13.69
C ALA A 49 -1.21 -3.99 -13.88
N ILE A 50 -0.35 -4.22 -12.88
CA ILE A 50 0.61 -5.33 -12.87
C ILE A 50 -0.11 -6.68 -12.90
N LEU A 51 -1.12 -6.86 -12.05
CA LEU A 51 -1.90 -8.09 -11.96
C LEU A 51 -2.61 -8.40 -13.30
N LYS A 52 -3.31 -7.42 -13.89
CA LYS A 52 -4.04 -7.61 -15.15
C LYS A 52 -3.09 -7.87 -16.32
N LYS A 53 -1.93 -7.20 -16.35
CA LYS A 53 -0.87 -7.48 -17.32
C LYS A 53 -0.34 -8.91 -17.20
N GLY A 54 -0.04 -9.36 -15.98
CA GLY A 54 0.40 -10.73 -15.71
C GLY A 54 -0.65 -11.77 -16.06
N ALA A 55 -1.93 -11.50 -15.71
CA ALA A 55 -3.05 -12.40 -16.06
C ALA A 55 -3.28 -12.50 -17.57
N ALA A 56 -3.20 -11.39 -18.30
CA ALA A 56 -3.29 -11.40 -19.78
C ALA A 56 -2.15 -12.23 -20.38
N GLY A 57 -0.91 -12.06 -19.89
CA GLY A 57 0.24 -12.86 -20.32
C GLY A 57 0.07 -14.35 -20.07
N ALA A 58 -0.38 -14.74 -18.87
CA ALA A 58 -0.63 -16.13 -18.52
C ALA A 58 -1.78 -16.75 -19.37
N ASN A 59 -2.88 -16.02 -19.60
CA ASN A 59 -3.98 -16.48 -20.44
C ASN A 59 -3.59 -16.58 -21.93
N TYR A 60 -2.75 -15.66 -22.42
CA TYR A 60 -2.21 -15.73 -23.79
C TYR A 60 -1.27 -16.93 -23.97
N ALA A 61 -0.34 -17.14 -23.06
CA ALA A 61 0.56 -18.30 -23.08
C ALA A 61 -0.23 -19.62 -22.98
N GLY A 62 -1.32 -19.64 -22.21
CA GLY A 62 -2.26 -20.75 -22.09
C GLY A 62 -3.24 -20.88 -23.27
N LYS A 63 -3.10 -20.07 -24.33
CA LYS A 63 -3.95 -20.07 -25.55
C LYS A 63 -5.46 -19.84 -25.28
N ARG A 64 -5.78 -19.16 -24.19
CA ARG A 64 -7.16 -18.76 -23.83
C ARG A 64 -7.51 -17.36 -24.29
N LEU A 65 -6.52 -16.49 -24.42
CA LEU A 65 -6.64 -15.13 -24.92
C LEU A 65 -5.89 -15.04 -26.25
N ASP A 66 -6.49 -14.43 -27.27
CA ASP A 66 -5.81 -14.21 -28.55
C ASP A 66 -4.81 -13.02 -28.46
N LYS A 67 -3.97 -12.94 -29.51
CA LYS A 67 -2.88 -11.95 -29.53
C LYS A 67 -3.38 -10.51 -29.56
N GLU A 68 -4.44 -10.22 -30.30
CA GLU A 68 -4.96 -8.85 -30.44
C GLU A 68 -5.45 -8.31 -29.10
N ARG A 69 -6.29 -9.10 -28.41
CA ARG A 69 -6.80 -8.72 -27.08
C ARG A 69 -5.71 -8.66 -26.02
N HIS A 70 -4.78 -9.62 -26.04
CA HIS A 70 -3.61 -9.60 -25.19
C HIS A 70 -2.83 -8.30 -25.34
N ASP A 71 -2.46 -7.92 -26.57
CA ASP A 71 -1.63 -6.75 -26.83
C ASP A 71 -2.33 -5.45 -26.43
N LEU A 72 -3.65 -5.35 -26.63
CA LEU A 72 -4.45 -4.22 -26.17
C LEU A 72 -4.48 -4.10 -24.65
N ILE A 73 -4.75 -5.20 -23.93
CA ILE A 73 -4.78 -5.21 -22.48
C ILE A 73 -3.41 -4.82 -21.92
N VAL A 74 -2.33 -5.42 -22.42
CA VAL A 74 -0.96 -5.12 -22.00
C VAL A 74 -0.61 -3.64 -22.23
N ARG A 75 -0.94 -3.11 -23.42
CA ARG A 75 -0.71 -1.71 -23.75
C ARG A 75 -1.42 -0.77 -22.79
N VAL A 76 -2.68 -1.00 -22.48
CA VAL A 76 -3.42 -0.15 -21.53
C VAL A 76 -2.87 -0.27 -20.11
N CYS A 77 -2.48 -1.48 -19.68
CA CYS A 77 -1.79 -1.64 -18.39
C CYS A 77 -0.49 -0.84 -18.36
N ASP A 78 0.29 -0.81 -19.44
CA ASP A 78 1.52 -0.01 -19.53
C ASP A 78 1.24 1.51 -19.48
N GLU A 79 0.16 1.99 -20.12
CA GLU A 79 -0.30 3.38 -20.00
C GLU A 79 -0.61 3.72 -18.53
N ILE A 80 -1.32 2.85 -17.81
CA ILE A 80 -1.64 3.04 -16.38
C ILE A 80 -0.36 3.02 -15.52
N LEU A 81 0.57 2.10 -15.77
CA LEU A 81 1.85 2.03 -15.06
C LEU A 81 2.74 3.25 -15.31
N ALA A 82 2.61 3.87 -16.49
CA ALA A 82 3.26 5.15 -16.81
C ALA A 82 2.57 6.38 -16.19
N GLY A 83 1.56 6.18 -15.33
CA GLY A 83 0.86 7.26 -14.63
C GLY A 83 -0.29 7.89 -15.43
N GLN A 84 -0.67 7.32 -16.57
CA GLN A 84 -1.81 7.79 -17.35
C GLN A 84 -3.13 7.24 -16.78
N HIS A 85 -4.23 7.95 -17.05
CA HIS A 85 -5.60 7.53 -16.70
C HIS A 85 -5.88 7.37 -15.20
N HIS A 86 -5.05 7.90 -14.29
CA HIS A 86 -5.26 7.75 -12.85
C HIS A 86 -6.56 8.42 -12.36
N ASP A 87 -7.03 9.44 -13.07
CA ASP A 87 -8.32 10.11 -12.83
C ASP A 87 -9.55 9.26 -13.22
N MET A 88 -9.32 8.11 -13.85
CA MET A 88 -10.37 7.14 -14.21
C MET A 88 -10.68 6.13 -13.10
N PHE A 89 -10.06 6.28 -11.91
CA PHE A 89 -10.25 5.42 -10.75
C PHE A 89 -10.79 6.23 -9.56
N PRO A 90 -12.06 6.68 -9.62
CA PRO A 90 -12.61 7.63 -8.65
C PRO A 90 -13.26 6.99 -7.43
N LEU A 91 -13.15 5.67 -7.24
CA LEU A 91 -13.89 4.97 -6.19
C LEU A 91 -13.36 5.23 -4.80
N HIS A 92 -14.29 5.35 -3.85
CA HIS A 92 -13.99 5.52 -2.44
C HIS A 92 -13.58 4.19 -1.78
N VAL A 93 -12.87 4.29 -0.65
CA VAL A 93 -12.51 3.13 0.19
C VAL A 93 -13.75 2.43 0.73
N TRP A 94 -14.76 3.22 1.11
CA TRP A 94 -16.01 2.76 1.75
C TRP A 94 -16.97 2.22 0.70
N MET A 95 -16.59 1.10 0.07
CA MET A 95 -17.37 0.36 -0.92
C MET A 95 -17.62 -1.07 -0.44
N THR A 96 -18.09 -1.96 -1.32
CA THR A 96 -18.21 -3.39 -0.98
C THR A 96 -16.86 -3.96 -0.49
N GLY A 97 -16.88 -4.62 0.65
CA GLY A 97 -15.68 -5.11 1.31
C GLY A 97 -14.92 -6.21 0.56
N SER A 98 -15.55 -6.82 -0.45
CA SER A 98 -14.89 -7.75 -1.38
C SER A 98 -13.92 -7.06 -2.35
N GLY A 99 -14.10 -5.75 -2.60
CA GLY A 99 -13.36 -5.00 -3.59
C GLY A 99 -13.83 -5.20 -5.04
N THR A 100 -14.98 -5.84 -5.23
CA THR A 100 -15.52 -6.13 -6.57
C THR A 100 -15.69 -4.89 -7.43
N GLN A 101 -16.19 -3.80 -6.84
CA GLN A 101 -16.40 -2.54 -7.58
C GLN A 101 -15.09 -1.98 -8.14
N PHE A 102 -14.00 -2.01 -7.38
CA PHE A 102 -12.71 -1.54 -7.86
C PHE A 102 -12.09 -2.49 -8.90
N ASN A 103 -12.21 -3.81 -8.73
CA ASN A 103 -11.80 -4.76 -9.77
C ASN A 103 -12.54 -4.48 -11.09
N MET A 104 -13.85 -4.21 -11.01
CA MET A 104 -14.63 -3.86 -12.20
C MET A 104 -14.24 -2.50 -12.77
N ASN A 105 -13.94 -1.51 -11.94
CA ASN A 105 -13.42 -0.22 -12.41
C ASN A 105 -12.16 -0.42 -13.27
N VAL A 106 -11.21 -1.22 -12.80
CA VAL A 106 -9.99 -1.55 -13.58
C VAL A 106 -10.35 -2.25 -14.89
N ASN A 107 -11.23 -3.25 -14.84
CA ASN A 107 -11.65 -4.00 -16.04
C ASN A 107 -12.33 -3.08 -17.06
N GLU A 108 -13.22 -2.20 -16.61
CA GLU A 108 -13.95 -1.25 -17.46
C GLU A 108 -13.02 -0.23 -18.10
N VAL A 109 -12.08 0.33 -17.35
CA VAL A 109 -11.09 1.29 -17.88
C VAL A 109 -10.22 0.61 -18.95
N ILE A 110 -9.73 -0.59 -18.70
CA ILE A 110 -8.92 -1.33 -19.67
C ILE A 110 -9.73 -1.64 -20.93
N ALA A 111 -10.97 -2.10 -20.80
CA ALA A 111 -11.84 -2.43 -21.93
C ALA A 111 -12.18 -1.18 -22.75
N ASN A 112 -12.61 -0.09 -22.12
CA ASN A 112 -12.98 1.14 -22.80
C ASN A 112 -11.76 1.83 -23.45
N ARG A 113 -10.60 1.83 -22.80
CA ARG A 113 -9.38 2.33 -23.44
C ARG A 113 -8.97 1.49 -24.64
N SER A 114 -9.12 0.17 -24.56
CA SER A 114 -8.91 -0.72 -25.71
C SER A 114 -9.87 -0.40 -26.87
N SER A 115 -11.14 -0.09 -26.56
CA SER A 115 -12.11 0.36 -27.58
C SER A 115 -11.65 1.65 -28.26
N GLN A 116 -11.18 2.66 -27.50
CA GLN A 116 -10.63 3.89 -28.07
C GLN A 116 -9.44 3.62 -29.00
N ILE A 117 -8.52 2.75 -28.61
CA ILE A 117 -7.34 2.40 -29.41
C ILE A 117 -7.75 1.70 -30.70
N ALA A 118 -8.77 0.85 -30.65
CA ALA A 118 -9.30 0.11 -31.79
C ALA A 118 -10.27 0.92 -32.67
N GLY A 119 -10.65 2.16 -32.25
CA GLY A 119 -11.61 2.98 -32.97
C GLY A 119 -13.07 2.52 -32.85
N THR A 120 -13.40 1.74 -31.80
CA THR A 120 -14.77 1.30 -31.51
C THR A 120 -15.40 2.19 -30.42
N PRO A 121 -16.75 2.29 -30.35
CA PRO A 121 -17.40 3.12 -29.36
C PRO A 121 -17.12 2.67 -27.92
N LEU A 122 -17.01 3.64 -26.99
CA LEU A 122 -16.97 3.35 -25.55
C LEU A 122 -18.25 2.63 -25.14
N GLY A 123 -18.14 1.67 -24.22
CA GLY A 123 -19.26 0.84 -23.78
C GLY A 123 -19.62 -0.31 -24.73
N SER A 124 -19.01 -0.38 -25.93
CA SER A 124 -19.26 -1.45 -26.90
C SER A 124 -18.74 -2.82 -26.45
N LYS A 125 -17.82 -2.84 -25.47
CA LYS A 125 -17.14 -4.06 -25.01
C LYS A 125 -16.38 -4.82 -26.11
N THR A 126 -15.99 -4.10 -27.15
CA THR A 126 -15.32 -4.62 -28.36
C THR A 126 -14.09 -3.74 -28.67
N PRO A 127 -12.92 -4.33 -28.97
CA PRO A 127 -12.64 -5.78 -29.09
C PRO A 127 -12.42 -6.49 -27.74
N VAL A 128 -12.24 -5.73 -26.63
CA VAL A 128 -11.95 -6.26 -25.29
C VAL A 128 -13.18 -6.14 -24.40
N HIS A 129 -13.67 -7.28 -23.89
CA HIS A 129 -14.78 -7.32 -22.93
C HIS A 129 -14.23 -7.28 -21.49
N PRO A 130 -14.78 -6.46 -20.56
CA PRO A 130 -14.26 -6.33 -19.21
C PRO A 130 -14.29 -7.62 -18.39
N ASN A 131 -15.37 -8.42 -18.51
CA ASN A 131 -15.48 -9.67 -17.76
C ASN A 131 -14.81 -10.85 -18.49
N ASP A 132 -15.07 -11.01 -19.80
CA ASP A 132 -14.67 -12.23 -20.52
C ASP A 132 -13.19 -12.24 -20.88
N HIS A 133 -12.57 -11.07 -21.08
CA HIS A 133 -11.18 -10.95 -21.49
C HIS A 133 -10.29 -10.38 -20.39
N VAL A 134 -10.59 -9.20 -19.83
CA VAL A 134 -9.74 -8.58 -18.79
C VAL A 134 -9.78 -9.38 -17.50
N ASN A 135 -10.95 -9.91 -17.13
CA ASN A 135 -11.14 -10.71 -15.91
C ASN A 135 -11.03 -12.23 -16.14
N MET A 136 -10.58 -12.65 -17.30
CA MET A 136 -10.46 -14.08 -17.65
C MET A 136 -9.64 -14.84 -16.61
N SER A 137 -10.13 -16.01 -16.18
CA SER A 137 -9.52 -16.88 -15.15
C SER A 137 -9.43 -16.26 -13.75
N GLN A 138 -10.18 -15.20 -13.46
CA GLN A 138 -10.12 -14.45 -12.21
C GLN A 138 -11.51 -14.27 -11.60
N SER A 139 -11.52 -13.95 -10.32
CA SER A 139 -12.62 -13.35 -9.57
C SER A 139 -12.10 -12.09 -8.86
N SER A 140 -12.99 -11.17 -8.45
CA SER A 140 -12.58 -10.11 -7.51
C SER A 140 -12.13 -10.69 -6.16
N ASN A 141 -12.58 -11.91 -5.84
CA ASN A 141 -12.28 -12.56 -4.57
C ASN A 141 -10.83 -13.02 -4.45
N ASP A 142 -10.15 -13.32 -5.57
CA ASP A 142 -8.74 -13.67 -5.61
C ASP A 142 -7.87 -12.51 -6.15
N SER A 143 -8.40 -11.67 -7.06
CA SER A 143 -7.63 -10.58 -7.65
C SER A 143 -7.44 -9.40 -6.69
N PHE A 144 -8.47 -8.99 -5.94
CA PHE A 144 -8.36 -7.86 -5.02
C PHE A 144 -7.35 -8.14 -3.89
N PRO A 145 -7.40 -9.28 -3.17
CA PRO A 145 -6.37 -9.57 -2.17
C PRO A 145 -4.98 -9.71 -2.79
N SER A 146 -4.85 -10.28 -3.99
CA SER A 146 -3.55 -10.34 -4.68
C SER A 146 -3.01 -8.95 -4.99
N ALA A 147 -3.86 -8.02 -5.44
CA ALA A 147 -3.47 -6.63 -5.65
C ALA A 147 -3.08 -5.93 -4.34
N MET A 148 -3.77 -6.21 -3.22
CA MET A 148 -3.38 -5.71 -1.90
C MET A 148 -1.95 -6.14 -1.53
N TYR A 149 -1.63 -7.40 -1.75
CA TYR A 149 -0.32 -7.96 -1.42
C TYR A 149 0.78 -7.38 -2.32
N ILE A 150 0.50 -7.22 -3.61
CA ILE A 150 1.41 -6.57 -4.56
C ILE A 150 1.65 -5.10 -4.15
N ALA A 151 0.58 -4.35 -3.86
CA ALA A 151 0.68 -2.96 -3.43
C ALA A 151 1.50 -2.81 -2.14
N ALA A 152 1.21 -3.63 -1.12
CA ALA A 152 1.92 -3.60 0.15
C ALA A 152 3.41 -3.92 -0.03
N ALA A 153 3.75 -5.02 -0.72
CA ALA A 153 5.12 -5.43 -0.92
C ALA A 153 5.94 -4.40 -1.70
N LEU A 154 5.39 -3.86 -2.79
CA LEU A 154 6.06 -2.83 -3.59
C LEU A 154 6.35 -1.57 -2.76
N ASN A 155 5.37 -1.08 -2.02
CA ASN A 155 5.55 0.14 -1.23
C ASN A 155 6.53 -0.05 -0.07
N VAL A 156 6.52 -1.21 0.59
CA VAL A 156 7.51 -1.54 1.62
C VAL A 156 8.92 -1.57 1.01
N LYS A 157 9.10 -2.26 -0.13
CA LYS A 157 10.44 -2.39 -0.76
C LYS A 157 10.95 -1.11 -1.38
N GLN A 158 10.08 -0.33 -2.02
CA GLN A 158 10.49 0.84 -2.80
C GLN A 158 10.52 2.14 -1.98
N ARG A 159 9.77 2.22 -0.88
CA ARG A 159 9.64 3.45 -0.08
C ARG A 159 10.06 3.26 1.38
N LEU A 160 9.46 2.29 2.09
CA LEU A 160 9.65 2.19 3.54
C LEU A 160 11.07 1.75 3.90
N ILE A 161 11.52 0.62 3.35
CA ILE A 161 12.87 0.09 3.65
C ILE A 161 13.96 1.11 3.34
N PRO A 162 13.98 1.78 2.17
CA PRO A 162 14.95 2.84 1.90
C PRO A 162 14.90 3.99 2.91
N ALA A 163 13.70 4.44 3.32
CA ALA A 163 13.54 5.52 4.28
C ALA A 163 14.03 5.13 5.68
N VAL A 164 13.67 3.93 6.16
CA VAL A 164 14.16 3.42 7.47
C VAL A 164 15.67 3.26 7.44
N LYS A 165 16.22 2.74 6.32
CA LYS A 165 17.66 2.59 6.16
C LYS A 165 18.38 3.94 6.16
N GLN A 166 17.83 4.95 5.51
CA GLN A 166 18.40 6.31 5.52
C GLN A 166 18.50 6.87 6.93
N LEU A 167 17.43 6.74 7.73
CA LEU A 167 17.45 7.18 9.13
C LEU A 167 18.43 6.35 9.97
N HIS A 168 18.42 5.02 9.83
CA HIS A 168 19.36 4.12 10.49
C HIS A 168 20.82 4.56 10.22
N ASP A 169 21.20 4.74 8.96
CA ASP A 169 22.56 5.10 8.57
C ASP A 169 22.95 6.50 9.11
N ALA A 170 22.02 7.44 9.16
CA ALA A 170 22.22 8.77 9.74
C ALA A 170 22.46 8.71 11.26
N ILE A 171 21.71 7.88 11.97
CA ILE A 171 21.88 7.65 13.42
C ILE A 171 23.19 6.94 13.70
N ALA A 172 23.54 5.89 12.92
CA ALA A 172 24.81 5.18 13.03
C ALA A 172 26.02 6.11 12.86
N ALA A 173 25.98 7.00 11.86
CA ALA A 173 27.03 7.98 11.63
C ALA A 173 27.18 8.96 12.81
N LYS A 174 26.08 9.35 13.45
CA LYS A 174 26.10 10.18 14.66
C LYS A 174 26.62 9.41 15.87
N ALA A 175 26.20 8.18 16.07
CA ALA A 175 26.68 7.30 17.12
C ALA A 175 28.22 7.17 17.06
N ALA A 176 28.77 6.87 15.88
CA ALA A 176 30.21 6.81 15.67
C ALA A 176 30.93 8.14 15.92
N LYS A 177 30.33 9.26 15.49
CA LYS A 177 30.92 10.60 15.68
C LYS A 177 30.96 11.04 17.15
N TRP A 178 30.03 10.57 17.97
CA TRP A 178 29.85 10.99 19.36
C TRP A 178 30.29 9.93 20.39
N ASP A 179 31.08 8.96 19.95
CA ASP A 179 31.53 7.85 20.80
C ASP A 179 32.46 8.27 21.96
N ASP A 180 33.14 9.40 21.83
CA ASP A 180 34.01 10.00 22.86
C ASP A 180 33.33 11.05 23.77
N ILE A 181 32.06 11.39 23.49
CA ILE A 181 31.36 12.43 24.26
C ILE A 181 30.71 11.78 25.49
N VAL A 182 31.37 11.92 26.65
CA VAL A 182 30.87 11.40 27.93
C VAL A 182 29.71 12.26 28.43
N LYS A 183 28.63 11.59 28.83
CA LYS A 183 27.44 12.23 29.45
C LYS A 183 26.93 11.38 30.62
N ILE A 184 26.00 11.95 31.38
CA ILE A 184 25.27 11.18 32.39
C ILE A 184 24.19 10.33 31.73
N GLY A 185 24.10 9.05 32.08
CA GLY A 185 22.97 8.20 31.76
C GLY A 185 21.82 8.45 32.72
N ARG A 186 20.58 8.20 32.28
CA ARG A 186 19.38 8.39 33.11
C ARG A 186 18.52 7.13 33.11
N THR A 187 18.08 6.78 34.32
CA THR A 187 17.01 5.78 34.51
C THR A 187 15.94 6.41 35.40
N HIS A 188 14.67 6.16 35.14
CA HIS A 188 13.55 6.81 35.80
C HIS A 188 13.60 8.37 35.70
N MET A 189 14.23 8.90 34.67
CA MET A 189 14.52 10.34 34.49
C MET A 189 15.49 10.91 35.57
N GLN A 190 16.16 10.07 36.37
CA GLN A 190 17.13 10.42 37.37
C GLN A 190 18.56 10.11 36.91
N ASP A 191 19.51 10.85 37.41
CA ASP A 191 20.93 10.64 37.12
C ASP A 191 21.35 9.21 37.51
N ALA A 192 22.05 8.55 36.60
CA ALA A 192 22.56 7.19 36.78
C ALA A 192 24.09 7.16 36.56
N THR A 193 24.58 6.12 35.91
CA THR A 193 26.01 5.99 35.59
C THR A 193 26.38 6.68 34.30
N PRO A 194 27.64 7.14 34.11
CA PRO A 194 28.09 7.71 32.85
C PRO A 194 28.02 6.71 31.68
N LEU A 195 27.80 7.24 30.50
CA LEU A 195 27.95 6.57 29.22
C LEU A 195 28.43 7.61 28.19
N THR A 196 28.69 7.19 26.95
CA THR A 196 28.90 8.16 25.88
C THR A 196 27.61 8.45 25.12
N LEU A 197 27.53 9.61 24.51
CA LEU A 197 26.40 9.98 23.62
C LEU A 197 26.33 9.00 22.44
N GLY A 198 27.48 8.54 21.92
CA GLY A 198 27.54 7.50 20.90
C GLY A 198 26.92 6.17 21.36
N GLN A 199 27.18 5.73 22.58
CA GLN A 199 26.55 4.53 23.16
C GLN A 199 25.02 4.68 23.27
N GLU A 200 24.53 5.84 23.69
CA GLU A 200 23.09 6.12 23.75
C GLU A 200 22.44 6.03 22.36
N TRP A 201 23.08 6.64 21.36
CA TRP A 201 22.58 6.64 19.97
C TRP A 201 22.71 5.29 19.28
N SER A 202 23.70 4.46 19.64
CA SER A 202 23.80 3.08 19.16
C SER A 202 22.58 2.22 19.55
N GLY A 203 21.93 2.57 20.65
CA GLY A 203 20.66 1.93 21.02
C GLY A 203 19.55 2.22 20.01
N TYR A 204 19.46 3.44 19.50
CA TYR A 204 18.50 3.80 18.44
C TYR A 204 18.82 3.13 17.11
N GLU A 205 20.10 3.05 16.73
CA GLU A 205 20.58 2.30 15.58
C GLU A 205 20.14 0.84 15.65
N GLY A 206 20.42 0.17 16.78
CA GLY A 206 20.06 -1.23 16.99
C GLY A 206 18.55 -1.48 16.88
N MET A 207 17.71 -0.58 17.42
CA MET A 207 16.25 -0.68 17.27
C MET A 207 15.82 -0.67 15.81
N LEU A 208 16.37 0.22 14.99
CA LEU A 208 16.03 0.34 13.56
C LEU A 208 16.58 -0.83 12.73
N ALA A 209 17.78 -1.34 13.06
CA ALA A 209 18.34 -2.55 12.43
C ALA A 209 17.43 -3.76 12.64
N ASP A 210 16.96 -3.96 13.88
CA ASP A 210 16.00 -5.00 14.22
C ASP A 210 14.65 -4.81 13.51
N ASP A 211 14.16 -3.57 13.38
CA ASP A 211 12.92 -3.29 12.68
C ASP A 211 13.02 -3.57 11.17
N LEU A 212 14.16 -3.27 10.54
CA LEU A 212 14.43 -3.68 9.14
C LEU A 212 14.35 -5.21 8.98
N THR A 213 14.91 -5.96 9.91
CA THR A 213 14.84 -7.43 9.90
C THR A 213 13.39 -7.91 10.03
N ARG A 214 12.62 -7.36 10.96
CA ARG A 214 11.21 -7.71 11.16
C ARG A 214 10.36 -7.41 9.91
N ILE A 215 10.63 -6.29 9.23
CA ILE A 215 9.93 -5.91 7.99
C ILE A 215 10.21 -6.94 6.89
N GLU A 216 11.47 -7.33 6.69
CA GLU A 216 11.84 -8.35 5.70
C GLU A 216 11.19 -9.71 6.00
N ASP A 217 11.14 -10.11 7.25
CA ASP A 217 10.49 -11.35 7.66
C ASP A 217 8.97 -11.33 7.41
N ALA A 218 8.31 -10.21 7.69
CA ALA A 218 6.88 -10.07 7.44
C ALA A 218 6.52 -10.15 5.95
N LEU A 219 7.39 -9.68 5.06
CA LEU A 219 7.17 -9.74 3.61
C LEU A 219 7.09 -11.16 3.06
N ARG A 220 7.66 -12.17 3.70
CA ARG A 220 7.61 -13.57 3.23
C ARG A 220 6.18 -14.08 3.07
N GLY A 221 5.29 -13.72 3.99
CA GLY A 221 3.86 -14.05 3.89
C GLY A 221 3.14 -13.26 2.81
N VAL A 222 3.51 -11.99 2.64
CA VAL A 222 2.90 -11.08 1.67
C VAL A 222 3.21 -11.46 0.22
N HIS A 223 4.27 -12.20 -0.04
CA HIS A 223 4.59 -12.67 -1.39
C HIS A 223 3.72 -13.85 -1.89
N ARG A 224 2.76 -14.35 -1.09
CA ARG A 224 1.90 -15.50 -1.43
C ARG A 224 0.55 -15.00 -1.96
N LEU A 225 0.31 -15.15 -3.27
CA LEU A 225 -0.86 -14.59 -3.95
C LEU A 225 -2.07 -15.53 -3.93
N ALA A 226 -3.26 -14.95 -3.72
CA ALA A 226 -4.55 -15.65 -3.81
C ALA A 226 -4.95 -15.95 -5.27
N LEU A 227 -4.40 -15.22 -6.24
CA LEU A 227 -4.78 -15.29 -7.65
C LEU A 227 -4.71 -16.71 -8.19
N GLY A 228 -5.75 -17.12 -8.91
CA GLY A 228 -5.98 -18.50 -9.35
C GLY A 228 -6.93 -19.31 -8.46
N GLY A 229 -7.28 -18.79 -7.26
CA GLY A 229 -8.32 -19.40 -6.40
C GLY A 229 -9.73 -19.14 -6.88
N THR A 230 -9.91 -18.10 -7.69
CA THR A 230 -11.19 -17.65 -8.26
C THR A 230 -12.25 -17.34 -7.18
N ALA A 231 -13.48 -17.83 -7.30
CA ALA A 231 -14.60 -17.42 -6.46
C ALA A 231 -14.43 -17.76 -4.97
N VAL A 232 -13.98 -18.97 -4.64
CA VAL A 232 -13.94 -19.49 -3.26
C VAL A 232 -12.64 -20.21 -2.89
N GLY A 233 -11.65 -20.26 -3.81
CA GLY A 233 -10.37 -20.93 -3.57
C GLY A 233 -10.16 -22.23 -4.33
N THR A 234 -11.19 -22.74 -5.02
CA THR A 234 -11.14 -24.00 -5.78
C THR A 234 -10.51 -23.88 -7.18
N GLY A 235 -10.34 -22.63 -7.67
CA GLY A 235 -9.81 -22.40 -9.02
C GLY A 235 -10.81 -22.69 -10.16
N ILE A 236 -12.11 -22.72 -9.86
CA ILE A 236 -13.14 -22.95 -10.88
C ILE A 236 -13.02 -21.90 -12.01
N ASN A 237 -13.16 -22.34 -13.26
CA ASN A 237 -13.01 -21.52 -14.48
C ASN A 237 -11.59 -20.95 -14.75
N SER A 238 -10.57 -21.34 -13.99
CA SER A 238 -9.17 -21.10 -14.34
C SER A 238 -8.58 -22.30 -15.09
N ALA A 239 -7.59 -22.05 -15.96
CA ALA A 239 -6.86 -23.12 -16.61
C ALA A 239 -5.87 -23.79 -15.62
N PRO A 240 -5.60 -25.09 -15.77
CA PRO A 240 -4.49 -25.73 -15.03
C PRO A 240 -3.19 -24.96 -15.25
N GLY A 241 -2.45 -24.70 -14.14
CA GLY A 241 -1.19 -23.95 -14.19
C GLY A 241 -1.32 -22.42 -14.27
N PHE A 242 -2.54 -21.87 -14.35
CA PHE A 242 -2.75 -20.41 -14.40
C PHE A 242 -2.21 -19.71 -13.16
N ALA A 243 -2.45 -20.25 -11.96
CA ALA A 243 -2.04 -19.63 -10.71
C ALA A 243 -0.51 -19.48 -10.60
N GLU A 244 0.23 -20.50 -11.01
CA GLU A 244 1.69 -20.50 -11.05
C GLU A 244 2.22 -19.56 -12.12
N ALA A 245 1.64 -19.61 -13.32
CA ALA A 245 2.05 -18.78 -14.45
C ALA A 245 1.86 -17.29 -14.16
N VAL A 246 0.70 -16.88 -13.63
CA VAL A 246 0.44 -15.49 -13.33
C VAL A 246 1.30 -14.97 -12.16
N ALA A 247 1.55 -15.78 -11.14
CA ALA A 247 2.45 -15.42 -10.05
C ALA A 247 3.89 -15.22 -10.55
N ALA A 248 4.36 -16.07 -11.46
CA ALA A 248 5.68 -15.94 -12.08
C ALA A 248 5.78 -14.66 -12.95
N GLU A 249 4.75 -14.33 -13.72
CA GLU A 249 4.73 -13.07 -14.49
C GLU A 249 4.72 -11.85 -13.58
N ILE A 250 3.96 -11.86 -12.48
CA ILE A 250 3.97 -10.78 -11.49
C ILE A 250 5.35 -10.67 -10.82
N ALA A 251 5.98 -11.77 -10.46
CA ALA A 251 7.33 -11.78 -9.91
C ALA A 251 8.34 -11.15 -10.87
N LYS A 252 8.26 -11.47 -12.15
CA LYS A 252 9.11 -10.89 -13.20
C LYS A 252 8.86 -9.38 -13.37
N LEU A 253 7.60 -8.95 -13.42
CA LEU A 253 7.23 -7.54 -13.60
C LEU A 253 7.65 -6.66 -12.41
N THR A 254 7.67 -7.22 -11.21
CA THR A 254 7.97 -6.50 -9.97
C THR A 254 9.40 -6.67 -9.48
N SER A 255 10.13 -7.69 -9.98
CA SER A 255 11.41 -8.17 -9.44
C SER A 255 11.31 -8.57 -7.95
N LEU A 256 10.12 -8.98 -7.48
CA LEU A 256 9.85 -9.49 -6.14
C LEU A 256 9.48 -10.98 -6.19
N PRO A 257 9.76 -11.76 -5.15
CA PRO A 257 9.61 -13.22 -5.16
C PRO A 257 8.15 -13.65 -4.93
N PHE A 258 7.23 -13.12 -5.70
CA PHE A 258 5.83 -13.53 -5.64
C PHE A 258 5.65 -14.97 -6.11
N VAL A 259 4.85 -15.71 -5.36
CA VAL A 259 4.48 -17.10 -5.64
C VAL A 259 2.98 -17.30 -5.45
N THR A 260 2.45 -18.34 -6.06
CA THR A 260 1.07 -18.77 -5.79
C THR A 260 0.97 -19.27 -4.34
N ALA A 261 -0.07 -18.86 -3.60
CA ALA A 261 -0.27 -19.34 -2.24
C ALA A 261 -0.55 -20.85 -2.25
N PRO A 262 0.06 -21.63 -1.34
CA PRO A 262 -0.14 -23.09 -1.29
C PRO A 262 -1.58 -23.47 -0.89
N ASN A 263 -2.27 -22.57 -0.20
CA ASN A 263 -3.67 -22.77 0.20
C ASN A 263 -4.46 -21.49 -0.14
N LYS A 264 -5.31 -21.58 -1.17
CA LYS A 264 -6.12 -20.45 -1.64
C LYS A 264 -7.24 -20.07 -0.68
N PHE A 265 -7.77 -21.05 0.05
CA PHE A 265 -8.84 -20.81 1.04
C PHE A 265 -8.35 -19.93 2.18
N ALA A 266 -7.12 -20.16 2.67
CA ALA A 266 -6.53 -19.36 3.74
C ALA A 266 -6.31 -17.89 3.35
N VAL A 267 -5.87 -17.62 2.11
CA VAL A 267 -5.53 -16.26 1.66
C VAL A 267 -6.70 -15.52 0.99
N GLN A 268 -7.88 -16.13 0.92
CA GLN A 268 -9.13 -15.49 0.52
C GLN A 268 -10.05 -15.23 1.71
N GLY A 269 -10.14 -16.17 2.64
CA GLY A 269 -10.92 -16.04 3.88
C GLY A 269 -10.21 -15.25 4.97
N GLY A 270 -8.88 -15.27 5.01
CA GLY A 270 -8.05 -14.52 5.95
C GLY A 270 -6.94 -13.73 5.27
N HIS A 271 -6.36 -12.76 5.99
CA HIS A 271 -5.25 -11.93 5.50
C HIS A 271 -4.17 -11.78 6.57
N ASP A 272 -3.81 -12.87 7.23
CA ASP A 272 -2.88 -12.89 8.36
C ASP A 272 -1.51 -12.29 8.02
N ALA A 273 -1.04 -12.45 6.78
CA ALA A 273 0.22 -11.86 6.32
C ALA A 273 0.17 -10.32 6.32
N LEU A 274 -0.96 -9.71 5.98
CA LEU A 274 -1.14 -8.25 6.06
C LEU A 274 -1.31 -7.78 7.50
N VAL A 275 -1.97 -8.56 8.36
CA VAL A 275 -2.07 -8.28 9.80
C VAL A 275 -0.69 -8.35 10.44
N GLN A 276 0.13 -9.35 10.10
CA GLN A 276 1.52 -9.45 10.56
C GLN A 276 2.36 -8.25 10.09
N LEU A 277 2.26 -7.87 8.82
CA LEU A 277 2.95 -6.70 8.30
C LEU A 277 2.53 -5.43 9.04
N SER A 278 1.24 -5.21 9.25
CA SER A 278 0.71 -4.08 10.01
C SER A 278 1.24 -4.03 11.44
N GLY A 279 1.26 -5.16 12.15
CA GLY A 279 1.85 -5.28 13.48
C GLY A 279 3.36 -4.97 13.49
N THR A 280 4.05 -5.28 12.41
CA THR A 280 5.46 -4.93 12.22
C THR A 280 5.64 -3.41 12.02
N LEU A 281 4.78 -2.77 11.22
CA LEU A 281 4.75 -1.31 11.08
C LEU A 281 4.47 -0.61 12.42
N ARG A 282 3.57 -1.19 13.23
CA ARG A 282 3.33 -0.70 14.60
C ARG A 282 4.59 -0.81 15.44
N THR A 283 5.35 -1.91 15.36
CA THR A 283 6.61 -2.06 16.12
C THR A 283 7.62 -0.99 15.72
N LEU A 284 7.81 -0.75 14.43
CA LEU A 284 8.63 0.37 13.94
C LEU A 284 8.13 1.72 14.49
N ALA A 285 6.82 1.96 14.49
CA ALA A 285 6.24 3.19 15.03
C ALA A 285 6.54 3.36 16.54
N VAL A 286 6.53 2.27 17.31
CA VAL A 286 6.91 2.30 18.74
C VAL A 286 8.38 2.69 18.91
N SER A 287 9.29 2.12 18.11
CA SER A 287 10.71 2.49 18.09
C SER A 287 10.90 3.98 17.78
N LEU A 288 10.26 4.46 16.73
CA LEU A 288 10.32 5.86 16.29
C LEU A 288 9.73 6.82 17.32
N TYR A 289 8.64 6.45 17.97
CA TYR A 289 8.03 7.25 19.04
C TYR A 289 8.99 7.46 20.21
N LYS A 290 9.70 6.41 20.63
CA LYS A 290 10.71 6.50 21.67
C LYS A 290 11.88 7.38 21.22
N ILE A 291 12.44 7.15 20.05
CA ILE A 291 13.58 7.94 19.52
C ILE A 291 13.23 9.42 19.45
N ALA A 292 12.06 9.75 18.88
CA ALA A 292 11.60 11.13 18.75
C ALA A 292 11.42 11.82 20.12
N ASN A 293 10.85 11.12 21.11
CA ASN A 293 10.67 11.69 22.45
C ASN A 293 12.00 11.88 23.19
N ASP A 294 12.95 10.96 23.06
CA ASP A 294 14.28 11.13 23.64
C ASP A 294 15.01 12.35 23.03
N ILE A 295 14.93 12.52 21.72
CA ILE A 295 15.49 13.70 21.04
C ILE A 295 14.83 14.99 21.55
N ARG A 296 13.49 14.99 21.72
CA ARG A 296 12.77 16.16 22.28
C ARG A 296 13.24 16.48 23.69
N LEU A 297 13.42 15.47 24.54
CA LEU A 297 13.93 15.66 25.90
C LEU A 297 15.36 16.19 25.92
N MET A 298 16.27 15.56 25.18
CA MET A 298 17.68 15.97 25.13
C MET A 298 17.86 17.37 24.53
N SER A 299 16.95 17.83 23.68
CA SER A 299 17.01 19.15 23.05
C SER A 299 16.26 20.24 23.83
N CYS A 300 15.57 19.92 24.93
CA CYS A 300 14.79 20.90 25.67
C CYS A 300 15.71 21.92 26.39
N GLY A 301 15.28 23.17 26.43
CA GLY A 301 16.06 24.26 27.08
C GLY A 301 16.07 25.53 26.23
N PRO A 302 17.20 26.28 26.21
CA PRO A 302 18.53 25.96 26.73
C PRO A 302 18.75 26.23 28.21
N ARG A 303 17.89 27.04 28.89
CA ARG A 303 18.18 27.49 30.25
C ARG A 303 17.59 26.58 31.34
N ALA A 304 16.38 26.08 31.14
CA ALA A 304 15.64 25.29 32.13
C ALA A 304 15.36 23.87 31.63
N GLY A 305 16.16 23.34 30.70
CA GLY A 305 16.07 22.00 30.17
C GLY A 305 17.43 21.32 30.10
N PHE A 306 17.48 20.12 29.47
CA PHE A 306 18.71 19.33 29.41
C PHE A 306 19.77 19.94 28.50
N ALA A 307 19.35 20.51 27.37
CA ALA A 307 20.22 21.17 26.38
C ALA A 307 21.42 20.32 25.93
N GLU A 308 21.25 19.00 25.87
CA GLU A 308 22.30 18.07 25.43
C GLU A 308 22.41 18.01 23.90
N LEU A 309 21.32 18.32 23.19
CA LEU A 309 21.28 18.39 21.74
C LEU A 309 20.86 19.79 21.29
N ARG A 310 21.51 20.25 20.22
CA ARG A 310 21.04 21.40 19.45
C ARG A 310 20.42 20.92 18.14
N ILE A 311 19.11 21.15 17.98
CA ILE A 311 18.37 20.80 16.76
C ILE A 311 18.42 21.93 15.73
N PRO A 312 18.27 21.65 14.45
CA PRO A 312 18.18 22.66 13.39
C PRO A 312 16.98 23.59 13.57
N GLU A 313 17.16 24.85 13.18
CA GLU A 313 16.10 25.85 13.13
C GLU A 313 15.41 25.77 11.75
N ASN A 314 14.29 25.06 11.66
CA ASN A 314 13.59 24.85 10.39
C ASN A 314 12.51 25.91 10.10
N GLU A 315 11.90 26.43 11.16
CA GLU A 315 10.85 27.47 11.09
C GLU A 315 10.83 28.30 12.39
N PRO A 316 10.19 29.48 12.40
CA PRO A 316 9.99 30.25 13.62
C PRO A 316 9.17 29.46 14.65
N GLY A 317 9.74 29.20 15.82
CA GLY A 317 9.13 28.36 16.86
C GLY A 317 8.03 29.07 17.68
N SER A 318 7.88 30.39 17.55
CA SER A 318 6.90 31.18 18.30
C SER A 318 6.60 32.50 17.60
N SER A 319 5.35 32.94 17.65
CA SER A 319 4.93 34.26 17.14
C SER A 319 5.34 35.42 18.06
N ILE A 320 5.65 35.15 19.33
CA ILE A 320 5.92 36.17 20.36
C ILE A 320 7.29 36.03 21.02
N MET A 321 8.02 34.94 20.79
CA MET A 321 9.34 34.68 21.40
C MET A 321 10.37 34.44 20.26
N PRO A 322 11.04 35.50 19.78
CA PRO A 322 12.07 35.38 18.75
C PRO A 322 13.22 34.46 19.20
N GLY A 323 13.69 33.59 18.29
CA GLY A 323 14.78 32.65 18.57
C GLY A 323 14.38 31.41 19.36
N LYS A 324 13.10 31.18 19.63
CA LYS A 324 12.61 29.93 20.21
C LYS A 324 12.58 28.85 19.14
N VAL A 325 13.38 27.81 19.30
CA VAL A 325 13.44 26.63 18.39
C VAL A 325 12.68 25.49 19.03
N ASN A 326 11.68 24.95 18.30
CA ASN A 326 10.87 23.83 18.75
C ASN A 326 11.30 22.54 18.02
N PRO A 327 11.15 21.36 18.64
CA PRO A 327 11.46 20.07 18.03
C PRO A 327 10.30 19.58 17.11
N THR A 328 9.86 20.42 16.17
CA THR A 328 8.60 20.26 15.43
C THR A 328 8.57 19.01 14.54
N GLN A 329 9.70 18.63 13.94
CA GLN A 329 9.78 17.39 13.16
C GLN A 329 9.66 16.15 14.05
N ALA A 330 10.29 16.16 15.23
CA ALA A 330 10.11 15.09 16.21
C ALA A 330 8.67 15.02 16.73
N GLU A 331 8.00 16.17 16.88
CA GLU A 331 6.56 16.22 17.21
C GLU A 331 5.70 15.60 16.10
N ALA A 332 5.96 15.94 14.84
CA ALA A 332 5.29 15.34 13.70
C ALA A 332 5.48 13.82 13.68
N LEU A 333 6.71 13.34 13.92
CA LEU A 333 6.99 11.91 13.98
C LEU A 333 6.21 11.20 15.09
N THR A 334 6.08 11.81 16.26
CA THR A 334 5.28 11.23 17.37
C THR A 334 3.81 11.12 17.00
N MET A 335 3.23 12.11 16.32
CA MET A 335 1.84 12.05 15.83
C MET A 335 1.67 10.94 14.76
N ILE A 336 2.62 10.83 13.84
CA ILE A 336 2.62 9.78 12.81
C ILE A 336 2.70 8.39 13.45
N ALA A 337 3.56 8.20 14.42
CA ALA A 337 3.68 6.93 15.14
C ALA A 337 2.36 6.54 15.81
N VAL A 338 1.66 7.47 16.46
CA VAL A 338 0.34 7.24 17.06
C VAL A 338 -0.68 6.88 16.00
N GLN A 339 -0.69 7.56 14.84
CA GLN A 339 -1.60 7.25 13.74
C GLN A 339 -1.36 5.84 13.19
N VAL A 340 -0.10 5.42 13.04
CA VAL A 340 0.22 4.05 12.57
C VAL A 340 -0.24 2.99 13.58
N MET A 341 -0.09 3.25 14.90
CA MET A 341 -0.62 2.37 15.93
C MET A 341 -2.15 2.24 15.86
N ALA A 342 -2.86 3.35 15.59
CA ALA A 342 -4.31 3.34 15.42
C ALA A 342 -4.75 2.61 14.13
N ASN A 343 -4.02 2.79 13.04
CA ASN A 343 -4.26 2.08 11.79
C ASN A 343 -4.12 0.55 11.96
N ASP A 344 -3.14 0.10 12.76
CA ASP A 344 -2.95 -1.33 13.05
C ASP A 344 -4.15 -1.94 13.79
N VAL A 345 -4.80 -1.20 14.66
CA VAL A 345 -6.06 -1.65 15.31
C VAL A 345 -7.13 -1.92 14.26
N ALA A 346 -7.31 -1.02 13.29
CA ALA A 346 -8.28 -1.20 12.21
C ALA A 346 -7.94 -2.42 11.33
N VAL A 347 -6.65 -2.62 11.01
CA VAL A 347 -6.18 -3.78 10.24
C VAL A 347 -6.41 -5.08 11.01
N GLY A 348 -6.13 -5.11 12.30
CA GLY A 348 -6.35 -6.28 13.16
C GLY A 348 -7.83 -6.70 13.20
N PHE A 349 -8.74 -5.77 13.42
CA PHE A 349 -10.18 -6.03 13.36
C PHE A 349 -10.64 -6.45 11.97
N GLY A 350 -10.14 -5.79 10.92
CA GLY A 350 -10.41 -6.15 9.53
C GLY A 350 -9.95 -7.57 9.21
N GLY A 351 -8.76 -7.97 9.69
CA GLY A 351 -8.24 -9.33 9.53
C GLY A 351 -9.10 -10.38 10.24
N ALA A 352 -9.59 -10.07 11.44
CA ALA A 352 -10.46 -10.96 12.22
C ALA A 352 -11.87 -11.10 11.63
N GLY A 353 -12.27 -10.19 10.74
CA GLY A 353 -13.63 -10.13 10.16
C GLY A 353 -13.87 -11.05 8.97
N GLY A 354 -12.98 -12.01 8.68
CA GLY A 354 -13.20 -13.02 7.63
C GLY A 354 -14.22 -14.08 8.08
N TYR A 355 -15.16 -14.39 7.17
CA TYR A 355 -16.15 -15.45 7.39
C TYR A 355 -16.10 -16.44 6.23
N LEU A 356 -15.92 -17.73 6.56
CA LEU A 356 -15.86 -18.80 5.58
C LEU A 356 -14.78 -18.48 4.50
N GLU A 357 -15.14 -18.44 3.22
CA GLU A 357 -14.21 -18.30 2.10
C GLU A 357 -13.92 -16.82 1.72
N MET A 358 -14.41 -15.85 2.50
CA MET A 358 -14.25 -14.42 2.16
C MET A 358 -14.02 -13.52 3.37
N ASN A 359 -13.06 -12.64 3.25
CA ASN A 359 -12.94 -11.45 4.10
C ASN A 359 -13.51 -10.23 3.35
N VAL A 360 -14.42 -9.49 3.98
CA VAL A 360 -15.08 -8.31 3.40
C VAL A 360 -14.62 -6.98 3.98
N TYR A 361 -13.43 -6.94 4.58
CA TYR A 361 -12.79 -5.73 5.11
C TYR A 361 -11.54 -5.32 4.31
N LYS A 362 -11.38 -5.88 3.12
CA LYS A 362 -10.16 -5.71 2.31
C LYS A 362 -9.84 -4.25 1.97
N PRO A 363 -10.78 -3.41 1.52
CA PRO A 363 -10.48 -1.99 1.24
C PRO A 363 -10.01 -1.23 2.49
N LEU A 364 -10.63 -1.47 3.66
CA LEU A 364 -10.21 -0.90 4.94
C LEU A 364 -8.77 -1.29 5.28
N MET A 365 -8.42 -2.58 5.14
CA MET A 365 -7.10 -3.08 5.48
C MET A 365 -6.02 -2.44 4.61
N ILE A 366 -6.18 -2.46 3.29
CA ILE A 366 -5.15 -1.93 2.39
C ILE A 366 -5.03 -0.40 2.49
N PHE A 367 -6.11 0.33 2.71
CA PHE A 367 -6.08 1.76 2.95
C PHE A 367 -5.20 2.09 4.17
N ASN A 368 -5.42 1.44 5.31
CA ASN A 368 -4.66 1.70 6.53
C ASN A 368 -3.19 1.28 6.40
N ILE A 369 -2.89 0.16 5.72
CA ILE A 369 -1.52 -0.29 5.49
C ILE A 369 -0.75 0.67 4.57
N THR A 370 -1.31 1.04 3.43
CA THR A 370 -0.65 1.95 2.49
C THR A 370 -0.50 3.35 3.07
N HIS A 371 -1.49 3.83 3.83
CA HIS A 371 -1.40 5.09 4.56
C HIS A 371 -0.25 5.04 5.57
N SER A 372 -0.17 3.99 6.39
CA SER A 372 0.92 3.81 7.36
C SER A 372 2.30 3.81 6.70
N ILE A 373 2.47 3.05 5.61
CA ILE A 373 3.72 3.01 4.85
C ILE A 373 4.07 4.41 4.32
N THR A 374 3.10 5.13 3.77
CA THR A 374 3.31 6.44 3.16
C THR A 374 3.74 7.48 4.19
N ILE A 375 3.01 7.61 5.30
CA ILE A 375 3.33 8.63 6.32
C ILE A 375 4.62 8.31 7.07
N LEU A 376 4.93 7.03 7.33
CA LEU A 376 6.22 6.62 7.88
C LEU A 376 7.36 6.98 6.92
N SER A 377 7.27 6.54 5.66
CA SER A 377 8.34 6.75 4.68
C SER A 377 8.67 8.23 4.48
N LEU A 378 7.65 9.08 4.39
CA LEU A 378 7.83 10.52 4.20
C LEU A 378 8.43 11.18 5.46
N SER A 379 7.96 10.82 6.65
CA SER A 379 8.48 11.40 7.89
C SER A 379 9.97 11.08 8.11
N LEU A 380 10.40 9.85 7.81
CA LEU A 380 11.78 9.43 8.01
C LEU A 380 12.78 10.13 7.08
N ILE A 381 12.32 10.60 5.93
CA ILE A 381 13.16 11.37 4.99
C ILE A 381 13.38 12.81 5.50
N HIS A 382 12.37 13.38 6.19
CA HIS A 382 12.40 14.77 6.64
C HIS A 382 13.04 14.96 8.03
N ILE A 383 13.29 13.89 8.76
CA ILE A 383 13.91 13.90 10.07
C ILE A 383 15.39 13.58 9.99
#